data_35b2129462c617c3071709a4a7f3f03e
#
_entry.id   35b2129462c617c3071709a4a7f3f03e
#
_cell.length_a   1.000
_cell.length_b   1.000
_cell.length_c   1.000
_cell.angle_alpha   90.00
_cell.angle_beta   90.00
_cell.angle_gamma   90.00
#
_symmetry.space_group_name_H-M   'P 1'
#
loop_
_entity.id
_entity.type
_entity.pdbx_description
1 polymer ?
#
loop_
_entity_poly.entity_id
_entity_poly.type
_entity_poly.pdbx_seq_one_letter_code
_entity_poly.pdbx_strand_id
1 'polypeptide(L)'
;MPFCVMNAAGTATTANDVRALRASRTGAIVLMTATVHPFVHPAFRDMQNPGFDKLLPLVRELAESDLPVVASIAGATPEEIGFLAKAFADAGASAIEATFADRWVEATLAPLEDPATLHDVARRLAACGRPTWVKLPDRVPMPYRALVAALVDAGVRGVVASHEFQGYEKLMLEAPAPIDVIVGAGLTSGFDVIRAIQKGAKAVQVGAPFRSEGVAIFARLEREMTRVAESN
;
A
#
# COMPACT_ATOMS: atom_id res chain seq x y z
N MET A 1 16.71 10.28 -9.86
CA MET A 1 15.95 9.69 -8.73
C MET A 1 15.13 8.55 -9.29
N PRO A 2 15.11 7.34 -8.72
CA PRO A 2 14.25 6.28 -9.23
C PRO A 2 12.80 6.73 -9.18
N PHE A 3 12.00 6.31 -10.16
CA PHE A 3 10.60 6.70 -10.23
C PHE A 3 9.82 6.05 -9.08
N CYS A 4 9.28 6.87 -8.18
CA CYS A 4 8.70 6.46 -6.90
C CYS A 4 7.16 6.42 -6.91
N VAL A 5 6.54 6.39 -8.10
CA VAL A 5 5.08 6.36 -8.26
C VAL A 5 4.63 4.95 -8.60
N MET A 6 3.65 4.44 -7.86
CA MET A 6 3.04 3.13 -8.08
C MET A 6 1.51 3.24 -8.08
N ASN A 7 0.82 2.22 -8.56
CA ASN A 7 -0.64 2.14 -8.43
C ASN A 7 -1.03 1.88 -6.96
N ALA A 8 -2.25 2.26 -6.58
CA ALA A 8 -2.78 1.93 -5.25
C ALA A 8 -3.40 0.51 -5.24
N ALA A 9 -3.44 -0.13 -4.07
CA ALA A 9 -4.17 -1.38 -3.87
C ALA A 9 -5.63 -1.25 -4.32
N GLY A 10 -6.18 -2.32 -4.90
CA GLY A 10 -7.55 -2.34 -5.42
C GLY A 10 -7.76 -1.58 -6.74
N THR A 11 -6.71 -1.14 -7.42
CA THR A 11 -6.80 -0.49 -8.74
C THR A 11 -6.45 -1.45 -9.89
N ALA A 12 -5.57 -2.41 -9.67
CA ALA A 12 -5.26 -3.49 -10.61
C ALA A 12 -6.00 -4.76 -10.17
N THR A 13 -7.14 -5.04 -10.80
CA THR A 13 -8.05 -6.11 -10.37
C THR A 13 -8.04 -7.31 -11.32
N THR A 14 -7.46 -7.17 -12.49
CA THR A 14 -7.37 -8.21 -13.50
C THR A 14 -5.93 -8.54 -13.90
N ALA A 15 -5.72 -9.73 -14.46
CA ALA A 15 -4.41 -10.07 -15.03
C ALA A 15 -3.99 -9.12 -16.17
N ASN A 16 -4.97 -8.54 -16.90
CA ASN A 16 -4.67 -7.55 -17.93
C ASN A 16 -4.15 -6.24 -17.34
N ASP A 17 -4.72 -5.77 -16.22
CA ASP A 17 -4.23 -4.59 -15.52
C ASP A 17 -2.78 -4.79 -15.07
N VAL A 18 -2.47 -5.96 -14.52
CA VAL A 18 -1.13 -6.31 -14.06
C VAL A 18 -0.14 -6.36 -15.21
N ARG A 19 -0.52 -6.97 -16.36
CA ARG A 19 0.32 -6.96 -17.57
C ARG A 19 0.57 -5.54 -18.09
N ALA A 20 -0.47 -4.70 -18.09
CA ALA A 20 -0.35 -3.31 -18.51
C ALA A 20 0.57 -2.51 -17.55
N LEU A 21 0.47 -2.73 -16.25
CA LEU A 21 1.39 -2.15 -15.26
C LEU A 21 2.83 -2.58 -15.49
N ARG A 22 3.07 -3.88 -15.73
CA ARG A 22 4.40 -4.41 -16.03
C ARG A 22 5.05 -3.76 -17.26
N ALA A 23 4.24 -3.41 -18.27
CA ALA A 23 4.70 -2.73 -19.48
C ALA A 23 4.76 -1.20 -19.34
N SER A 24 4.39 -0.64 -18.18
CA SER A 24 4.31 0.79 -17.96
C SER A 24 5.58 1.37 -17.32
N ARG A 25 5.51 2.66 -16.96
CA ARG A 25 6.55 3.39 -16.23
C ARG A 25 6.31 3.38 -14.71
N THR A 26 5.49 2.46 -14.20
CA THR A 26 5.29 2.35 -12.74
C THR A 26 6.58 1.98 -12.01
N GLY A 27 6.78 2.50 -10.81
CA GLY A 27 7.94 2.15 -9.98
C GLY A 27 7.80 0.83 -9.23
N ALA A 28 6.55 0.36 -9.05
CA ALA A 28 6.21 -0.94 -8.47
C ALA A 28 4.78 -1.32 -8.87
N ILE A 29 4.42 -2.60 -8.74
CA ILE A 29 3.05 -3.09 -8.89
C ILE A 29 2.48 -3.38 -7.51
N VAL A 30 1.40 -2.69 -7.13
CA VAL A 30 0.62 -3.03 -5.95
C VAL A 30 -0.58 -3.87 -6.38
N LEU A 31 -0.66 -5.09 -5.88
CA LEU A 31 -1.75 -6.01 -6.20
C LEU A 31 -3.05 -5.62 -5.49
N MET A 32 -4.16 -6.19 -5.93
CA MET A 32 -5.42 -6.08 -5.21
C MET A 32 -5.29 -6.68 -3.81
N THR A 33 -6.06 -6.16 -2.86
CA THR A 33 -6.05 -6.65 -1.48
C THR A 33 -6.55 -8.08 -1.42
N ALA A 34 -5.76 -8.98 -0.86
CA ALA A 34 -6.08 -10.39 -0.66
C ALA A 34 -6.55 -10.66 0.77
N THR A 35 -7.53 -11.52 0.91
CA THR A 35 -7.96 -12.13 2.18
C THR A 35 -7.74 -13.64 2.15
N VAL A 36 -7.81 -14.31 3.30
CA VAL A 36 -7.65 -15.77 3.37
C VAL A 36 -8.71 -16.47 2.51
N HIS A 37 -9.95 -16.04 2.61
CA HIS A 37 -11.07 -16.56 1.81
C HIS A 37 -11.48 -15.54 0.74
N PRO A 38 -12.09 -16.01 -0.37
CA PRO A 38 -12.70 -15.11 -1.33
C PRO A 38 -13.71 -14.18 -0.67
N PHE A 39 -13.75 -12.94 -1.10
CA PHE A 39 -14.66 -11.94 -0.58
C PHE A 39 -15.35 -11.20 -1.73
N VAL A 40 -16.66 -11.00 -1.59
CA VAL A 40 -17.48 -10.19 -2.51
C VAL A 40 -18.16 -9.12 -1.67
N HIS A 41 -17.90 -7.85 -2.01
CA HIS A 41 -18.52 -6.75 -1.28
C HIS A 41 -20.04 -6.71 -1.53
N PRO A 42 -20.90 -6.70 -0.50
CA PRO A 42 -22.35 -6.79 -0.70
C PRO A 42 -22.94 -5.62 -1.48
N ALA A 43 -22.36 -4.42 -1.38
CA ALA A 43 -22.81 -3.22 -2.07
C ALA A 43 -22.05 -2.91 -3.38
N PHE A 44 -20.82 -3.41 -3.53
CA PHE A 44 -19.95 -3.11 -4.68
C PHE A 44 -19.44 -4.41 -5.30
N ARG A 45 -20.23 -4.99 -6.21
CA ARG A 45 -19.94 -6.31 -6.82
C ARG A 45 -18.66 -6.35 -7.64
N ASP A 46 -18.21 -5.22 -8.15
CA ASP A 46 -16.95 -5.07 -8.91
C ASP A 46 -15.74 -5.14 -7.99
N MET A 47 -15.96 -5.03 -6.71
CA MET A 47 -14.94 -5.13 -5.69
C MET A 47 -14.94 -6.55 -5.13
N GLN A 48 -14.32 -7.46 -5.85
CA GLN A 48 -14.16 -8.88 -5.49
C GLN A 48 -12.70 -9.18 -5.27
N ASN A 49 -12.41 -10.00 -4.28
CA ASN A 49 -11.11 -10.61 -4.18
C ASN A 49 -11.25 -12.14 -4.24
N PRO A 50 -10.43 -12.82 -5.04
CA PRO A 50 -10.57 -14.24 -5.29
C PRO A 50 -10.02 -15.13 -4.16
N GLY A 51 -9.50 -14.52 -3.08
CA GLY A 51 -8.70 -15.19 -2.07
C GLY A 51 -7.21 -15.20 -2.42
N PHE A 52 -6.37 -15.36 -1.40
CA PHE A 52 -4.92 -15.27 -1.56
C PHE A 52 -4.36 -16.37 -2.48
N ASP A 53 -4.89 -17.58 -2.43
CA ASP A 53 -4.44 -18.75 -3.18
C ASP A 53 -4.44 -18.52 -4.69
N LYS A 54 -5.39 -17.74 -5.19
CA LYS A 54 -5.51 -17.38 -6.61
C LYS A 54 -4.51 -16.30 -7.04
N LEU A 55 -3.97 -15.55 -6.09
CA LEU A 55 -2.99 -14.49 -6.38
C LEU A 55 -1.54 -14.97 -6.25
N LEU A 56 -1.26 -16.04 -5.51
CA LEU A 56 0.10 -16.55 -5.34
C LEU A 56 0.80 -16.93 -6.67
N PRO A 57 0.13 -17.59 -7.66
CA PRO A 57 0.77 -17.87 -8.95
C PRO A 57 1.19 -16.59 -9.69
N LEU A 58 0.35 -15.55 -9.64
CA LEU A 58 0.66 -14.25 -10.24
C LEU A 58 1.87 -13.58 -9.57
N VAL A 59 1.96 -13.66 -8.24
CA VAL A 59 3.11 -13.10 -7.51
C VAL A 59 4.40 -13.82 -7.92
N ARG A 60 4.39 -15.15 -8.04
CA ARG A 60 5.57 -15.92 -8.49
C ARG A 60 6.00 -15.53 -9.91
N GLU A 61 5.03 -15.38 -10.83
CA GLU A 61 5.31 -14.91 -12.19
C GLU A 61 5.94 -13.51 -12.21
N LEU A 62 5.41 -12.59 -11.40
CA LEU A 62 5.88 -11.21 -11.33
C LEU A 62 7.24 -11.10 -10.61
N ALA A 63 7.52 -11.96 -9.66
CA ALA A 63 8.78 -12.00 -8.92
C ALA A 63 10.00 -12.33 -9.80
N GLU A 64 9.77 -12.93 -10.99
CA GLU A 64 10.79 -13.16 -12.01
C GLU A 64 11.17 -11.89 -12.79
N SER A 65 10.45 -10.78 -12.59
CA SER A 65 10.73 -9.50 -13.23
C SER A 65 11.52 -8.56 -12.32
N ASP A 66 12.20 -7.57 -12.94
CA ASP A 66 12.94 -6.53 -12.19
C ASP A 66 12.02 -5.52 -11.47
N LEU A 67 10.71 -5.56 -11.75
CA LEU A 67 9.76 -4.62 -11.18
C LEU A 67 9.26 -5.11 -9.81
N PRO A 68 9.44 -4.32 -8.73
CA PRO A 68 8.98 -4.71 -7.41
C PRO A 68 7.47 -4.98 -7.35
N VAL A 69 7.08 -6.04 -6.65
CA VAL A 69 5.68 -6.43 -6.42
C VAL A 69 5.33 -6.27 -4.96
N VAL A 70 4.31 -5.49 -4.69
CA VAL A 70 3.75 -5.27 -3.36
C VAL A 70 2.45 -6.08 -3.24
N ALA A 71 2.42 -7.02 -2.33
CA ALA A 71 1.19 -7.75 -2.01
C ALA A 71 0.40 -6.97 -0.97
N SER A 72 -0.84 -6.57 -1.33
CA SER A 72 -1.78 -5.98 -0.39
C SER A 72 -2.60 -7.08 0.26
N ILE A 73 -2.72 -7.05 1.60
CA ILE A 73 -3.40 -8.06 2.39
C ILE A 73 -4.36 -7.43 3.39
N ALA A 74 -5.42 -8.17 3.74
CA ALA A 74 -6.32 -7.86 4.83
C ALA A 74 -6.75 -9.15 5.55
N GLY A 75 -6.91 -9.08 6.86
CA GLY A 75 -7.34 -10.19 7.69
C GLY A 75 -8.10 -9.70 8.91
N ALA A 76 -9.00 -10.53 9.42
CA ALA A 76 -9.82 -10.23 10.60
C ALA A 76 -9.08 -10.51 11.91
N THR A 77 -7.99 -11.29 11.87
CA THR A 77 -7.21 -11.66 13.06
C THR A 77 -5.72 -11.47 12.84
N PRO A 78 -4.92 -11.33 13.92
CA PRO A 78 -3.46 -11.29 13.82
C PRO A 78 -2.87 -12.52 13.11
N GLU A 79 -3.48 -13.69 13.32
CA GLU A 79 -3.08 -14.96 12.69
C GLU A 79 -3.25 -14.91 11.17
N GLU A 80 -4.39 -14.43 10.69
CA GLU A 80 -4.66 -14.28 9.25
C GLU A 80 -3.67 -13.32 8.59
N ILE A 81 -3.38 -12.19 9.23
CA ILE A 81 -2.40 -11.21 8.73
C ILE A 81 -1.00 -11.85 8.64
N GLY A 82 -0.56 -12.53 9.70
CA GLY A 82 0.74 -13.22 9.72
C GLY A 82 0.84 -14.33 8.66
N PHE A 83 -0.23 -15.12 8.51
CA PHE A 83 -0.32 -16.17 7.49
C PHE A 83 -0.23 -15.61 6.08
N LEU A 84 -1.03 -14.59 5.76
CA LEU A 84 -1.03 -13.96 4.45
C LEU A 84 0.32 -13.31 4.14
N ALA A 85 0.89 -12.57 5.09
CA ALA A 85 2.19 -11.93 4.92
C ALA A 85 3.28 -12.96 4.59
N LYS A 86 3.31 -14.08 5.31
CA LYS A 86 4.26 -15.17 5.05
C LYS A 86 4.03 -15.82 3.69
N ALA A 87 2.77 -16.13 3.34
CA ALA A 87 2.44 -16.78 2.07
C ALA A 87 2.87 -15.95 0.86
N PHE A 88 2.62 -14.62 0.89
CA PHE A 88 3.05 -13.73 -0.19
C PHE A 88 4.55 -13.47 -0.21
N ALA A 89 5.20 -13.39 0.95
CA ALA A 89 6.65 -13.29 1.04
C ALA A 89 7.35 -14.52 0.45
N ASP A 90 6.85 -15.73 0.74
CA ASP A 90 7.34 -17.00 0.19
C ASP A 90 7.08 -17.13 -1.32
N ALA A 91 6.01 -16.51 -1.81
CA ALA A 91 5.72 -16.43 -3.24
C ALA A 91 6.63 -15.44 -3.99
N GLY A 92 7.44 -14.64 -3.29
CA GLY A 92 8.41 -13.72 -3.90
C GLY A 92 7.97 -12.26 -3.93
N ALA A 93 6.93 -11.86 -3.18
CA ALA A 93 6.58 -10.45 -3.05
C ALA A 93 7.76 -9.64 -2.50
N SER A 94 8.00 -8.46 -3.07
CA SER A 94 9.08 -7.56 -2.68
C SER A 94 8.78 -6.81 -1.38
N ALA A 95 7.51 -6.54 -1.12
CA ALA A 95 7.00 -5.94 0.11
C ALA A 95 5.56 -6.39 0.37
N ILE A 96 5.10 -6.24 1.62
CA ILE A 96 3.74 -6.54 2.04
C ILE A 96 3.07 -5.27 2.57
N GLU A 97 1.89 -4.94 2.06
CA GLU A 97 1.04 -3.85 2.54
C GLU A 97 -0.17 -4.44 3.27
N ALA A 98 -0.21 -4.33 4.60
CA ALA A 98 -1.42 -4.68 5.36
C ALA A 98 -2.38 -3.48 5.36
N THR A 99 -3.57 -3.65 4.78
CA THR A 99 -4.54 -2.57 4.68
C THR A 99 -5.54 -2.60 5.82
N PHE A 100 -5.58 -1.50 6.57
CA PHE A 100 -6.61 -1.19 7.57
C PHE A 100 -7.57 -0.09 7.08
N ALA A 101 -7.32 0.42 5.87
CA ALA A 101 -8.09 1.49 5.26
C ALA A 101 -9.30 1.00 4.45
N ASP A 102 -9.51 -0.30 4.36
CA ASP A 102 -10.54 -0.86 3.50
C ASP A 102 -11.85 -0.98 4.28
N ARG A 103 -12.87 -0.24 3.86
CA ARG A 103 -14.25 -0.33 4.40
C ARG A 103 -14.85 -1.74 4.31
N TRP A 104 -14.18 -2.63 3.59
CA TRP A 104 -14.59 -4.03 3.39
C TRP A 104 -14.31 -4.90 4.59
N VAL A 105 -13.35 -4.46 5.38
CA VAL A 105 -12.89 -5.19 6.53
C VAL A 105 -13.10 -4.28 7.74
N GLU A 106 -14.37 -3.89 8.00
CA GLU A 106 -14.72 -3.18 9.24
C GLU A 106 -14.17 -3.91 10.48
N ALA A 107 -14.06 -5.25 10.38
CA ALA A 107 -13.43 -6.07 11.39
C ALA A 107 -11.91 -5.82 11.54
N THR A 108 -11.20 -5.27 10.54
CA THR A 108 -9.76 -4.96 10.65
C THR A 108 -9.45 -3.61 11.30
N LEU A 109 -10.47 -2.81 11.63
CA LEU A 109 -10.29 -1.61 12.44
C LEU A 109 -10.08 -1.93 13.93
N ALA A 110 -10.58 -3.06 14.40
CA ALA A 110 -10.41 -3.49 15.79
C ALA A 110 -8.93 -3.53 16.25
N PRO A 111 -7.95 -4.00 15.44
CA PRO A 111 -6.54 -3.95 15.81
C PRO A 111 -5.99 -2.55 16.11
N LEU A 112 -6.58 -1.51 15.52
CA LEU A 112 -6.14 -0.12 15.77
C LEU A 112 -6.71 0.46 17.05
N GLU A 113 -7.80 -0.07 17.56
CA GLU A 113 -8.47 0.38 18.79
C GLU A 113 -7.84 -0.24 20.04
N ASP A 114 -7.31 -1.46 19.92
CA ASP A 114 -6.62 -2.16 20.99
C ASP A 114 -5.09 -2.19 20.74
N PRO A 115 -4.28 -1.48 21.55
CA PRO A 115 -2.83 -1.43 21.38
C PRO A 115 -2.14 -2.79 21.43
N ALA A 116 -2.65 -3.75 22.22
CA ALA A 116 -2.05 -5.08 22.32
C ALA A 116 -2.27 -5.88 21.04
N THR A 117 -3.48 -5.84 20.49
CA THR A 117 -3.82 -6.47 19.21
C THR A 117 -3.05 -5.82 18.06
N LEU A 118 -2.95 -4.48 18.03
CA LEU A 118 -2.15 -3.77 17.04
C LEU A 118 -0.68 -4.23 17.07
N HIS A 119 -0.09 -4.35 18.25
CA HIS A 119 1.29 -4.79 18.40
C HIS A 119 1.48 -6.23 17.93
N ASP A 120 0.54 -7.15 18.23
CA ASP A 120 0.62 -8.54 17.77
C ASP A 120 0.48 -8.63 16.24
N VAL A 121 -0.47 -7.91 15.63
CA VAL A 121 -0.61 -7.81 14.18
C VAL A 121 0.68 -7.30 13.54
N ALA A 122 1.23 -6.20 14.04
CA ALA A 122 2.44 -5.58 13.51
C ALA A 122 3.65 -6.52 13.61
N ARG A 123 3.82 -7.23 14.73
CA ARG A 123 4.88 -8.22 14.92
C ARG A 123 4.78 -9.39 13.95
N ARG A 124 3.56 -9.94 13.78
CA ARG A 124 3.33 -11.06 12.84
C ARG A 124 3.55 -10.63 11.40
N LEU A 125 3.11 -9.41 11.06
CA LEU A 125 3.36 -8.81 9.75
C LEU A 125 4.87 -8.69 9.49
N ALA A 126 5.62 -8.10 10.41
CA ALA A 126 7.07 -7.90 10.27
C ALA A 126 7.86 -9.22 10.22
N ALA A 127 7.35 -10.29 10.86
CA ALA A 127 7.99 -11.61 10.87
C ALA A 127 8.04 -12.32 9.51
N CYS A 128 7.37 -11.79 8.47
CA CYS A 128 7.39 -12.40 7.13
C CYS A 128 8.75 -12.30 6.41
N GLY A 129 9.70 -11.51 6.92
CA GLY A 129 11.03 -11.37 6.37
C GLY A 129 11.13 -10.45 5.13
N ARG A 130 10.09 -9.71 4.81
CA ARG A 130 10.05 -8.69 3.76
C ARG A 130 9.77 -7.30 4.36
N PRO A 131 10.11 -6.19 3.67
CA PRO A 131 9.62 -4.88 4.06
C PRO A 131 8.10 -4.88 4.18
N THR A 132 7.58 -4.32 5.27
CA THR A 132 6.15 -4.31 5.56
C THR A 132 5.64 -2.90 5.77
N TRP A 133 4.46 -2.62 5.24
CA TRP A 133 3.77 -1.35 5.37
C TRP A 133 2.37 -1.57 5.94
N VAL A 134 1.89 -0.58 6.70
CA VAL A 134 0.51 -0.53 7.18
C VAL A 134 -0.21 0.63 6.51
N LYS A 135 -1.26 0.32 5.76
CA LYS A 135 -2.12 1.33 5.16
C LYS A 135 -3.17 1.76 6.17
N LEU A 136 -3.11 3.05 6.50
CA LEU A 136 -3.93 3.64 7.56
C LEU A 136 -5.33 4.03 7.04
N PRO A 137 -6.37 3.86 7.84
CA PRO A 137 -7.71 4.39 7.56
C PRO A 137 -7.72 5.92 7.73
N ASP A 138 -8.82 6.56 7.33
CA ASP A 138 -9.03 8.01 7.43
C ASP A 138 -8.97 8.52 8.86
N ARG A 139 -9.39 7.69 9.80
CA ARG A 139 -9.39 8.00 11.23
C ARG A 139 -8.65 6.91 11.97
N VAL A 140 -7.69 7.33 12.76
CA VAL A 140 -6.96 6.47 13.68
C VAL A 140 -7.39 6.81 15.09
N PRO A 141 -7.85 5.84 15.91
CA PRO A 141 -8.41 6.09 17.24
C PRO A 141 -7.37 6.47 18.30
N MET A 142 -6.10 6.60 17.91
CA MET A 142 -5.00 6.97 18.81
C MET A 142 -4.12 8.07 18.20
N PRO A 143 -3.29 8.78 19.00
CA PRO A 143 -2.32 9.73 18.48
C PRO A 143 -1.34 9.07 17.49
N TYR A 144 -1.07 9.71 16.35
CA TYR A 144 -0.18 9.17 15.30
C TYR A 144 1.20 8.79 15.83
N ARG A 145 1.74 9.59 16.75
CA ARG A 145 3.03 9.30 17.37
C ARG A 145 3.05 7.96 18.11
N ALA A 146 1.98 7.65 18.85
CA ALA A 146 1.85 6.40 19.56
C ALA A 146 1.68 5.22 18.61
N LEU A 147 0.83 5.37 17.57
CA LEU A 147 0.64 4.36 16.53
C LEU A 147 1.96 4.05 15.83
N VAL A 148 2.65 5.08 15.34
CA VAL A 148 3.90 4.90 14.59
C VAL A 148 4.98 4.29 15.48
N ALA A 149 5.10 4.71 16.75
CA ALA A 149 6.03 4.10 17.69
C ALA A 149 5.76 2.61 17.86
N ALA A 150 4.50 2.20 18.07
CA ALA A 150 4.13 0.80 18.19
C ALA A 150 4.45 -0.02 16.93
N LEU A 151 4.23 0.55 15.73
CA LEU A 151 4.56 -0.10 14.46
C LEU A 151 6.08 -0.26 14.28
N VAL A 152 6.85 0.76 14.60
CA VAL A 152 8.33 0.73 14.54
C VAL A 152 8.90 -0.29 15.52
N ASP A 153 8.42 -0.30 16.76
CA ASP A 153 8.86 -1.25 17.80
C ASP A 153 8.56 -2.70 17.39
N ALA A 154 7.49 -2.92 16.66
CA ALA A 154 7.13 -4.22 16.11
C ALA A 154 7.93 -4.62 14.85
N GLY A 155 8.71 -3.70 14.26
CA GLY A 155 9.53 -3.95 13.07
C GLY A 155 8.86 -3.61 11.74
N VAL A 156 7.72 -2.92 11.73
CA VAL A 156 7.09 -2.42 10.52
C VAL A 156 7.93 -1.32 9.89
N ARG A 157 8.13 -1.38 8.58
CA ARG A 157 9.03 -0.48 7.87
C ARG A 157 8.38 0.84 7.44
N GLY A 158 7.08 0.84 7.18
CA GLY A 158 6.42 2.04 6.67
C GLY A 158 4.92 2.11 6.93
N VAL A 159 4.37 3.27 6.66
CA VAL A 159 2.93 3.53 6.68
C VAL A 159 2.49 4.12 5.35
N VAL A 160 1.28 3.73 4.91
CA VAL A 160 0.64 4.28 3.73
C VAL A 160 -0.51 5.18 4.18
N ALA A 161 -0.41 6.47 3.91
CA ALA A 161 -1.49 7.42 4.11
C ALA A 161 -2.50 7.28 2.97
N SER A 162 -3.69 6.74 3.27
CA SER A 162 -4.71 6.44 2.27
C SER A 162 -5.41 7.70 1.72
N HIS A 163 -6.28 7.50 0.72
CA HIS A 163 -6.93 8.56 -0.06
C HIS A 163 -7.64 9.64 0.79
N GLU A 164 -8.29 9.28 1.86
CA GLU A 164 -9.05 10.21 2.71
C GLU A 164 -8.22 10.72 3.89
N PHE A 165 -6.98 10.27 4.02
CA PHE A 165 -6.10 10.64 5.10
C PHE A 165 -5.53 12.05 4.88
N GLN A 166 -6.27 13.07 5.32
CA GLN A 166 -5.86 14.47 5.23
C GLN A 166 -4.70 14.84 6.17
N GLY A 167 -4.23 13.90 6.96
CA GLY A 167 -3.21 14.11 7.99
C GLY A 167 -1.81 13.63 7.62
N TYR A 168 -1.50 13.27 6.36
CA TYR A 168 -0.17 12.75 6.02
C TYR A 168 0.96 13.74 6.35
N GLU A 169 0.73 15.04 6.22
CA GLU A 169 1.70 16.07 6.60
C GLU A 169 1.95 16.06 8.12
N LYS A 170 0.89 15.94 8.91
CA LYS A 170 0.98 15.80 10.36
C LYS A 170 1.66 14.49 10.75
N LEU A 171 1.29 13.39 10.08
CA LEU A 171 1.95 12.10 10.27
C LEU A 171 3.45 12.20 10.03
N MET A 172 3.88 12.87 8.95
CA MET A 172 5.30 13.05 8.63
C MET A 172 6.03 13.92 9.65
N LEU A 173 5.35 14.92 10.24
CA LEU A 173 5.92 15.76 11.30
C LEU A 173 6.01 15.04 12.64
N GLU A 174 5.06 14.16 12.93
CA GLU A 174 4.96 13.46 14.22
C GLU A 174 5.61 12.08 14.22
N ALA A 175 5.85 11.49 13.03
CA ALA A 175 6.45 10.17 12.92
C ALA A 175 7.87 10.17 13.47
N PRO A 176 8.21 9.32 14.45
CA PRO A 176 9.60 9.14 14.85
C PRO A 176 10.37 8.54 13.67
N ALA A 177 11.55 9.08 13.36
CA ALA A 177 12.46 8.39 12.44
C ALA A 177 12.87 7.04 13.06
N PRO A 178 12.94 5.94 12.29
CA PRO A 178 12.90 5.84 10.85
C PRO A 178 11.68 5.03 10.35
N ILE A 179 10.59 5.66 10.03
CA ILE A 179 9.48 4.99 9.32
C ILE A 179 9.31 5.62 7.94
N ASP A 180 9.17 4.78 6.91
CA ASP A 180 8.88 5.25 5.55
C ASP A 180 7.41 5.69 5.45
N VAL A 181 7.15 6.89 4.94
CA VAL A 181 5.78 7.35 4.67
C VAL A 181 5.52 7.29 3.17
N ILE A 182 4.47 6.56 2.78
CA ILE A 182 3.98 6.45 1.42
C ILE A 182 2.68 7.23 1.34
N VAL A 183 2.57 8.17 0.41
CA VAL A 183 1.37 9.01 0.25
C VAL A 183 0.48 8.43 -0.83
N GLY A 184 -0.77 8.10 -0.47
CA GLY A 184 -1.79 7.54 -1.36
C GLY A 184 -2.99 8.45 -1.60
N ALA A 185 -2.88 9.75 -1.27
CA ALA A 185 -4.00 10.69 -1.31
C ALA A 185 -3.68 11.97 -2.11
N GLY A 186 -4.67 12.49 -2.82
CA GLY A 186 -4.62 13.83 -3.42
C GLY A 186 -3.60 14.04 -4.54
N LEU A 187 -3.09 12.97 -5.13
CA LEU A 187 -2.02 13.01 -6.12
C LEU A 187 -2.62 12.96 -7.53
N THR A 188 -2.74 14.11 -8.16
CA THR A 188 -3.33 14.25 -9.50
C THR A 188 -2.33 14.75 -10.56
N SER A 189 -1.21 15.31 -10.13
CA SER A 189 -0.20 15.92 -11.01
C SER A 189 1.23 15.58 -10.56
N GLY A 190 2.20 15.77 -11.46
CA GLY A 190 3.63 15.64 -11.13
C GLY A 190 4.08 16.63 -10.06
N PHE A 191 3.43 17.80 -9.97
CA PHE A 191 3.68 18.77 -8.91
C PHE A 191 3.30 18.22 -7.53
N ASP A 192 2.13 17.55 -7.43
CA ASP A 192 1.70 16.93 -6.17
C ASP A 192 2.69 15.85 -5.73
N VAL A 193 3.19 15.04 -6.68
CA VAL A 193 4.20 14.02 -6.40
C VAL A 193 5.48 14.65 -5.86
N ILE A 194 6.03 15.66 -6.55
CA ILE A 194 7.25 16.36 -6.11
C ILE A 194 7.05 16.97 -4.73
N ARG A 195 5.92 17.63 -4.50
CA ARG A 195 5.58 18.22 -3.20
C ARG A 195 5.55 17.17 -2.08
N ALA A 196 4.94 16.00 -2.33
CA ALA A 196 4.93 14.92 -1.35
C ALA A 196 6.34 14.43 -1.02
N ILE A 197 7.18 14.20 -2.04
CA ILE A 197 8.56 13.76 -1.87
C ILE A 197 9.41 14.82 -1.15
N GLN A 198 9.28 16.10 -1.50
CA GLN A 198 9.98 17.21 -0.84
C GLN A 198 9.60 17.32 0.64
N LYS A 199 8.37 16.96 1.00
CA LYS A 199 7.91 16.87 2.39
C LYS A 199 8.37 15.62 3.13
N GLY A 200 9.09 14.71 2.47
CA GLY A 200 9.70 13.52 3.09
C GLY A 200 9.02 12.20 2.76
N ALA A 201 7.99 12.19 1.89
CA ALA A 201 7.41 10.92 1.44
C ALA A 201 8.47 10.08 0.70
N LYS A 202 8.49 8.79 0.98
CA LYS A 202 9.41 7.83 0.34
C LYS A 202 8.93 7.43 -1.05
N ALA A 203 7.62 7.31 -1.22
CA ALA A 203 6.96 6.95 -2.46
C ALA A 203 5.51 7.46 -2.44
N VAL A 204 4.83 7.34 -3.58
CA VAL A 204 3.43 7.71 -3.73
C VAL A 204 2.62 6.61 -4.43
N GLN A 205 1.35 6.49 -4.05
CA GLN A 205 0.39 5.60 -4.70
C GLN A 205 -0.68 6.41 -5.41
N VAL A 206 -0.99 6.07 -6.66
CA VAL A 206 -2.07 6.70 -7.42
C VAL A 206 -3.28 5.78 -7.53
N GLY A 207 -4.43 6.22 -7.04
CA GLY A 207 -5.69 5.49 -7.05
C GLY A 207 -6.65 6.00 -8.11
N ALA A 208 -7.41 7.05 -7.81
CA ALA A 208 -8.42 7.61 -8.70
C ALA A 208 -7.86 8.02 -10.09
N PRO A 209 -6.71 8.70 -10.20
CA PRO A 209 -6.12 8.98 -11.50
C PRO A 209 -5.78 7.73 -12.32
N PHE A 210 -5.29 6.66 -11.67
CA PHE A 210 -5.06 5.39 -12.36
C PHE A 210 -6.35 4.76 -12.89
N ARG A 211 -7.45 4.84 -12.12
CA ARG A 211 -8.75 4.32 -12.58
C ARG A 211 -9.29 5.07 -13.81
N SER A 212 -9.02 6.37 -13.93
CA SER A 212 -9.49 7.19 -15.05
C SER A 212 -8.58 7.15 -16.28
N GLU A 213 -7.27 7.07 -16.11
CA GLU A 213 -6.26 7.20 -17.18
C GLU A 213 -5.54 5.88 -17.49
N GLY A 214 -5.75 4.84 -16.66
CA GLY A 214 -4.99 3.60 -16.75
C GLY A 214 -3.49 3.82 -16.55
N VAL A 215 -2.69 2.99 -17.19
CA VAL A 215 -1.22 3.04 -17.10
C VAL A 215 -0.59 4.28 -17.71
N ALA A 216 -1.33 5.06 -18.52
CA ALA A 216 -0.82 6.31 -19.11
C ALA A 216 -0.48 7.37 -18.07
N ILE A 217 -1.11 7.29 -16.89
CA ILE A 217 -0.84 8.17 -15.75
C ILE A 217 0.64 8.22 -15.38
N PHE A 218 1.35 7.08 -15.38
CA PHE A 218 2.75 7.03 -14.96
C PHE A 218 3.66 7.82 -15.88
N ALA A 219 3.50 7.65 -17.20
CA ALA A 219 4.27 8.43 -18.19
C ALA A 219 3.91 9.92 -18.15
N ARG A 220 2.65 10.27 -17.83
CA ARG A 220 2.24 11.66 -17.67
C ARG A 220 2.90 12.28 -16.45
N LEU A 221 2.79 11.64 -15.28
CA LEU A 221 3.41 12.15 -14.06
C LEU A 221 4.93 12.28 -14.18
N GLU A 222 5.61 11.30 -14.80
CA GLU A 222 7.05 11.34 -15.03
C GLU A 222 7.44 12.60 -15.85
N ARG A 223 6.72 12.88 -16.97
CA ARG A 223 6.96 14.10 -17.78
C ARG A 223 6.70 15.39 -17.00
N GLU A 224 5.63 15.44 -16.21
CA GLU A 224 5.30 16.61 -15.40
C GLU A 224 6.36 16.86 -14.32
N MET A 225 6.82 15.80 -13.65
CA MET A 225 7.90 15.89 -12.65
C MET A 225 9.20 16.40 -13.27
N THR A 226 9.57 15.92 -14.47
CA THR A 226 10.76 16.38 -15.18
C THR A 226 10.68 17.89 -15.48
N ARG A 227 9.55 18.36 -15.99
CA ARG A 227 9.34 19.80 -16.29
C ARG A 227 9.46 20.68 -15.04
N VAL A 228 8.91 20.24 -13.91
CA VAL A 228 9.02 20.99 -12.63
C VAL A 228 10.48 21.04 -12.17
N ALA A 229 11.23 19.92 -12.31
CA ALA A 229 12.63 19.87 -11.93
C ALA A 229 13.54 20.77 -12.81
N GLU A 230 13.19 20.96 -14.08
CA GLU A 230 13.92 21.83 -15.01
C GLU A 230 13.59 23.33 -14.81
N SER A 231 12.50 23.66 -14.13
CA SER A 231 12.02 25.02 -13.91
C SER A 231 12.49 25.62 -12.58
N ASN A 232 13.15 24.85 -11.73
CA ASN A 232 13.71 25.24 -10.43
C ASN A 232 15.25 25.19 -10.46
#